data_9d98586652e1820b173e3ce7141687ec
#
_entry.id   9d98586652e1820b173e3ce7141687ec
#
_cell.length_a   1.000
_cell.length_b   1.000
_cell.length_c   1.000
_cell.angle_alpha   90.00
_cell.angle_beta   90.00
_cell.angle_gamma   90.00
#
_symmetry.space_group_name_H-M   'P 1'
#
loop_
_entity.id
_entity.type
_entity.pdbx_description
1 polymer ?
#
loop_
_entity_poly.entity_id
_entity_poly.type
_entity_poly.pdbx_seq_one_letter_code
_entity_poly.pdbx_strand_id
1 'polypeptide(L)'
;MVNSVVVVGRAGQQPEMKYFDSGKVKVTFSVAVNRWDSRAKEEVTDWFNIEVWDKQAEVAGEWVKKGSLVGIEGRLVSSKWTSPDGEQLERFLIRATNIRLMGSAKREEN
;
A
#
# COMPACT_ATOMS: atom_id res chain seq x y z
N MET A 1 -23.50 4.48 4.37
CA MET A 1 -22.25 5.16 4.01
C MET A 1 -21.33 4.19 3.32
N VAL A 2 -20.55 4.67 2.35
CA VAL A 2 -19.65 3.82 1.55
C VAL A 2 -18.23 4.37 1.61
N ASN A 3 -17.26 3.49 1.83
CA ASN A 3 -15.86 3.83 1.77
C ASN A 3 -15.15 2.60 1.16
N SER A 4 -14.89 2.67 -0.12
CA SER A 4 -14.33 1.55 -0.86
C SER A 4 -13.28 2.07 -1.85
N VAL A 5 -12.13 1.43 -1.86
CA VAL A 5 -11.01 1.79 -2.73
C VAL A 5 -10.50 0.53 -3.40
N VAL A 6 -10.25 0.61 -4.68
CA VAL A 6 -9.60 -0.45 -5.45
C VAL A 6 -8.41 0.15 -6.17
N VAL A 7 -7.24 -0.43 -5.96
CA VAL A 7 -6.00 0.05 -6.58
C VAL A 7 -5.26 -1.15 -7.18
N VAL A 8 -4.81 -1.00 -8.40
CA VAL A 8 -3.94 -1.99 -9.05
C VAL A 8 -2.66 -1.30 -9.47
N GLY A 9 -1.53 -1.79 -9.02
CA GLY A 9 -0.24 -1.18 -9.33
C GLY A 9 0.93 -2.02 -8.88
N ARG A 10 2.11 -1.43 -8.90
CA ARG A 10 3.36 -2.12 -8.55
C ARG A 10 3.78 -1.77 -7.13
N ALA A 11 4.14 -2.78 -6.35
CA ALA A 11 4.70 -2.56 -5.02
C ALA A 11 6.04 -1.81 -5.16
N GLY A 12 6.18 -0.73 -4.41
CA GLY A 12 7.35 0.15 -4.53
C GLY A 12 8.53 -0.28 -3.70
N GLN A 13 8.28 -1.01 -2.63
CA GLN A 13 9.32 -1.48 -1.73
C GLN A 13 8.96 -2.86 -1.21
N GLN A 14 9.96 -3.52 -0.64
CA GLN A 14 9.75 -4.76 0.09
C GLN A 14 8.84 -4.46 1.29
N PRO A 15 7.76 -5.22 1.50
CA PRO A 15 6.86 -4.97 2.62
C PRO A 15 7.56 -5.07 3.97
N GLU A 16 7.20 -4.19 4.88
CA GLU A 16 7.68 -4.22 6.26
C GLU A 16 6.65 -4.92 7.14
N MET A 17 7.11 -5.85 7.93
CA MET A 17 6.29 -6.68 8.80
C MET A 17 6.50 -6.26 10.25
N LYS A 18 5.42 -6.04 10.97
CA LYS A 18 5.48 -5.67 12.39
C LYS A 18 4.61 -6.62 13.20
N TYR A 19 5.21 -7.19 14.24
CA TYR A 19 4.53 -8.08 15.18
C TYR A 19 4.24 -7.32 16.47
N PHE A 20 3.02 -7.50 16.98
CA PHE A 20 2.59 -6.86 18.23
C PHE A 20 2.52 -7.89 19.35
N ASP A 21 2.65 -7.42 20.59
CA ASP A 21 2.57 -8.28 21.78
C ASP A 21 1.24 -9.03 21.89
N SER A 22 0.18 -8.46 21.31
CA SER A 22 -1.14 -9.08 21.26
C SER A 22 -1.22 -10.30 20.32
N GLY A 23 -0.15 -10.57 19.56
CA GLY A 23 -0.12 -11.61 18.54
C GLY A 23 -0.57 -11.14 17.16
N LYS A 24 -0.97 -9.89 17.04
CA LYS A 24 -1.36 -9.32 15.75
C LYS A 24 -0.15 -9.04 14.89
N VAL A 25 -0.34 -9.11 13.58
CA VAL A 25 0.70 -8.84 12.58
C VAL A 25 0.18 -7.76 11.63
N LYS A 26 1.03 -6.79 11.35
CA LYS A 26 0.73 -5.74 10.37
C LYS A 26 1.83 -5.72 9.31
N VAL A 27 1.44 -5.60 8.06
CA VAL A 27 2.36 -5.39 6.94
C VAL A 27 2.03 -4.06 6.30
N THR A 28 3.06 -3.27 6.00
CA THR A 28 2.90 -2.01 5.28
C THR A 28 3.80 -2.00 4.05
N PHE A 29 3.29 -1.44 2.98
CA PHE A 29 4.05 -1.21 1.76
C PHE A 29 3.37 -0.11 0.94
N SER A 30 4.03 0.32 -0.11
CA SER A 30 3.48 1.33 -1.02
C SER A 30 3.19 0.70 -2.37
N VAL A 31 2.17 1.25 -3.06
CA VAL A 31 1.80 0.83 -4.41
C VAL A 31 1.85 2.04 -5.33
N ALA A 32 2.56 1.88 -6.43
CA ALA A 32 2.71 2.91 -7.45
C ALA A 32 1.68 2.67 -8.56
N VAL A 33 0.92 3.70 -8.87
CA VAL A 33 -0.05 3.68 -9.98
C VAL A 33 0.31 4.80 -10.92
N ASN A 34 0.62 4.46 -12.15
CA ASN A 34 0.96 5.44 -13.17
C ASN A 34 -0.31 5.94 -13.84
N ARG A 35 -0.38 7.23 -14.08
CA ARG A 35 -1.47 7.84 -14.82
C ARG A 35 -0.95 8.94 -15.74
N TRP A 36 -1.71 9.24 -16.76
CA TRP A 36 -1.40 10.33 -17.65
C TRP A 36 -1.96 11.63 -17.07
N ASP A 37 -1.10 12.65 -16.96
CA ASP A 37 -1.52 14.00 -16.57
C ASP A 37 -1.68 14.84 -17.83
N SER A 38 -2.92 15.14 -18.19
CA SER A 38 -3.23 15.89 -19.41
C SER A 38 -2.80 17.35 -19.37
N ARG A 39 -2.65 17.93 -18.20
CA ARG A 39 -2.17 19.31 -18.05
C ARG A 39 -0.67 19.41 -18.28
N ALA A 40 0.07 18.54 -17.60
CA ALA A 40 1.52 18.49 -17.71
C ALA A 40 1.96 17.75 -18.99
N LYS A 41 1.08 17.01 -19.64
CA LYS A 41 1.35 16.18 -20.82
C LYS A 41 2.48 15.20 -20.56
N GLU A 42 2.43 14.56 -19.40
CA GLU A 42 3.42 13.56 -19.02
C GLU A 42 2.79 12.50 -18.13
N GLU A 43 3.47 11.39 -18.01
CA GLU A 43 3.08 10.32 -17.12
C GLU A 43 3.54 10.66 -15.70
N VAL A 44 2.65 10.55 -14.73
CA VAL A 44 2.95 10.77 -13.32
C VAL A 44 2.62 9.53 -12.53
N THR A 45 3.23 9.38 -11.37
CA THR A 45 3.01 8.24 -10.49
C THR A 45 2.34 8.71 -9.21
N ASP A 46 1.20 8.09 -8.89
CA ASP A 46 0.55 8.27 -7.60
C ASP A 46 0.99 7.14 -6.68
N TRP A 47 1.33 7.47 -5.45
CA TRP A 47 1.77 6.51 -4.45
C TRP A 47 0.72 6.33 -3.38
N PHE A 48 0.38 5.08 -3.12
CA PHE A 48 -0.61 4.74 -2.09
C PHE A 48 0.05 3.93 -0.99
N ASN A 49 -0.20 4.31 0.24
CA ASN A 49 0.26 3.56 1.41
C ASN A 49 -0.76 2.49 1.75
N ILE A 50 -0.31 1.27 1.88
CA ILE A 50 -1.15 0.10 2.12
C ILE A 50 -0.83 -0.49 3.48
N GLU A 51 -1.87 -0.81 4.23
CA GLU A 51 -1.79 -1.48 5.52
C GLU A 51 -2.61 -2.75 5.46
N VAL A 52 -2.01 -3.85 5.89
CA VAL A 52 -2.64 -5.18 5.88
C VAL A 52 -2.47 -5.82 7.23
N TRP A 53 -3.50 -6.47 7.73
CA TRP A 53 -3.49 -7.08 9.05
C TRP A 53 -3.66 -8.58 9.02
N ASP A 54 -3.08 -9.26 10.03
CA ASP A 54 -3.29 -10.65 10.40
C ASP A 54 -3.00 -11.65 9.26
N LYS A 55 -3.94 -12.47 8.90
CA LYS A 55 -3.73 -13.55 7.93
C LYS A 55 -3.29 -13.03 6.56
N GLN A 56 -3.90 -11.95 6.10
CA GLN A 56 -3.52 -11.34 4.84
C GLN A 56 -2.17 -10.64 4.93
N ALA A 57 -1.80 -10.16 6.12
CA ALA A 57 -0.48 -9.58 6.35
C ALA A 57 0.62 -10.64 6.17
N GLU A 58 0.40 -11.85 6.66
CA GLU A 58 1.34 -12.95 6.47
C GLU A 58 1.51 -13.30 5.00
N VAL A 59 0.40 -13.36 4.27
CA VAL A 59 0.41 -13.61 2.83
C VAL A 59 1.16 -12.50 2.09
N ALA A 60 0.87 -11.25 2.42
CA ALA A 60 1.55 -10.11 1.79
C ALA A 60 3.04 -10.11 2.09
N GLY A 61 3.42 -10.36 3.33
CA GLY A 61 4.82 -10.41 3.72
C GLY A 61 5.61 -11.51 3.02
N GLU A 62 4.96 -12.62 2.71
CA GLU A 62 5.58 -13.76 2.04
C GLU A 62 5.68 -13.55 0.51
N TRP A 63 4.62 -13.06 -0.10
CA TRP A 63 4.49 -13.08 -1.56
C TRP A 63 4.71 -11.74 -2.26
N VAL A 64 4.44 -10.62 -1.59
CA VAL A 64 4.64 -9.30 -2.20
C VAL A 64 6.11 -8.94 -2.17
N LYS A 65 6.66 -8.62 -3.34
CA LYS A 65 8.05 -8.18 -3.49
C LYS A 65 8.06 -6.83 -4.18
N LYS A 66 9.16 -6.11 -4.06
CA LYS A 66 9.34 -4.88 -4.82
C LYS A 66 9.10 -5.14 -6.31
N GLY A 67 8.20 -4.38 -6.91
CA GLY A 67 7.85 -4.51 -8.32
C GLY A 67 6.72 -5.49 -8.62
N SER A 68 6.22 -6.25 -7.63
CA SER A 68 5.08 -7.13 -7.84
C SER A 68 3.85 -6.35 -8.28
N LEU A 69 3.10 -6.90 -9.23
CA LEU A 69 1.81 -6.34 -9.62
C LEU A 69 0.75 -6.85 -8.65
N VAL A 70 0.09 -5.93 -7.95
CA VAL A 70 -0.88 -6.28 -6.92
C VAL A 70 -2.19 -5.52 -7.11
N GLY A 71 -3.28 -6.18 -6.77
CA GLY A 71 -4.60 -5.55 -6.67
C GLY A 71 -4.99 -5.45 -5.22
N ILE A 72 -5.36 -4.27 -4.78
CA ILE A 72 -5.73 -3.98 -3.41
C ILE A 72 -7.18 -3.54 -3.37
N GLU A 73 -7.98 -4.21 -2.57
CA GLU A 73 -9.33 -3.77 -2.24
C GLU A 73 -9.35 -3.40 -0.77
N GLY A 74 -9.94 -2.29 -0.43
CA GLY A 74 -9.99 -1.86 0.95
C GLY A 74 -10.76 -0.57 1.13
N ARG A 75 -10.44 0.09 2.21
CA ARG A 75 -11.04 1.38 2.54
C ARG A 75 -9.97 2.41 2.87
N LEU A 76 -10.29 3.66 2.65
CA LEU A 76 -9.41 4.77 2.98
C LEU A 76 -9.54 5.05 4.47
N VAL A 77 -8.43 5.10 5.17
CA VAL A 77 -8.37 5.31 6.62
C VAL A 77 -7.50 6.53 6.90
N SER A 78 -7.99 7.40 7.75
CA SER A 78 -7.24 8.56 8.22
C SER A 78 -6.42 8.16 9.44
N SER A 79 -5.14 8.49 9.43
CA SER A 79 -4.24 8.30 10.55
C SER A 79 -3.78 9.66 11.04
N LYS A 80 -4.07 9.96 12.30
CA LYS A 80 -3.71 11.25 12.93
C LYS A 80 -2.69 11.03 14.04
N TRP A 81 -1.71 11.91 14.12
CA TRP A 81 -0.74 11.86 15.20
C TRP A 81 -0.22 13.26 15.49
N THR A 82 0.42 13.41 16.65
CA THR A 82 1.05 14.66 17.04
C THR A 82 2.55 14.52 16.88
N SER A 83 3.16 15.45 16.16
CA SER A 83 4.61 15.47 15.99
C SER A 83 5.30 15.91 17.30
N PRO A 84 6.63 15.70 17.43
CA PRO A 84 7.36 16.18 18.61
C PRO A 84 7.27 17.68 18.84
N ASP A 85 7.04 18.47 17.78
CA ASP A 85 6.86 19.94 17.89
C ASP A 85 5.46 20.35 18.30
N GLY A 86 4.55 19.41 18.52
CA GLY A 86 3.16 19.69 18.91
C GLY A 86 2.22 19.91 17.72
N GLU A 87 2.69 19.75 16.48
CA GLU A 87 1.82 19.83 15.30
C GLU A 87 0.94 18.59 15.18
N GLN A 88 -0.33 18.83 14.83
CA GLN A 88 -1.23 17.74 14.52
C GLN A 88 -1.10 17.40 13.04
N LEU A 89 -0.76 16.15 12.76
CA LEU A 89 -0.54 15.65 11.41
C LEU A 89 -1.58 14.59 11.08
N GLU A 90 -1.88 14.50 9.80
CA GLU A 90 -2.85 13.52 9.30
C GLU A 90 -2.36 12.98 7.96
N ARG A 91 -2.52 11.70 7.75
CA ARG A 91 -2.32 11.12 6.43
C ARG A 91 -3.35 10.03 6.20
N PHE A 92 -3.60 9.76 4.94
CA PHE A 92 -4.52 8.69 4.54
C PHE A 92 -3.74 7.46 4.11
N LEU A 93 -4.28 6.32 4.42
CA LEU A 93 -3.75 5.04 3.95
C LEU A 93 -4.92 4.15 3.54
N ILE A 94 -4.62 3.10 2.81
CA ILE A 94 -5.61 2.11 2.42
C ILE A 94 -5.44 0.90 3.31
N ARG A 95 -6.46 0.60 4.11
CA ARG A 95 -6.48 -0.64 4.90
C ARG A 95 -7.09 -1.71 4.02
N ALA A 96 -6.27 -2.64 3.59
CA ALA A 96 -6.68 -3.67 2.67
C ALA A 96 -7.60 -4.69 3.34
N THR A 97 -8.69 -5.03 2.67
CA THR A 97 -9.56 -6.14 3.05
C THR A 97 -9.26 -7.36 2.20
N ASN A 98 -8.66 -7.14 1.03
CA ASN A 98 -8.29 -8.23 0.15
C ASN A 98 -7.09 -7.81 -0.70
N ILE A 99 -6.15 -8.74 -0.88
CA ILE A 99 -4.98 -8.54 -1.73
C ILE A 99 -4.96 -9.65 -2.77
N ARG A 100 -4.75 -9.27 -4.03
CA ARG A 100 -4.59 -10.21 -5.13
C ARG A 100 -3.22 -10.02 -5.76
N LEU A 101 -2.49 -11.10 -5.85
CA LEU A 101 -1.22 -11.11 -6.56
C LEU A 101 -1.54 -11.32 -8.04
N MET A 102 -1.20 -10.34 -8.86
CA MET A 102 -1.59 -10.32 -10.27
C MET A 102 -0.40 -10.55 -11.20
N GLY A 103 0.81 -10.51 -10.67
CA GLY A 103 2.01 -10.77 -11.45
C GLY A 103 3.25 -10.65 -10.60
N SER A 104 4.31 -11.30 -11.05
CA SER A 104 5.60 -11.27 -10.36
C SER A 104 6.26 -9.89 -10.51
N ALA A 105 7.34 -9.70 -9.76
CA ALA A 105 8.15 -8.51 -9.85
C ALA A 105 8.61 -8.29 -11.29
N LYS A 106 8.61 -7.02 -11.72
CA LYS A 106 9.05 -6.65 -13.05
C LYS A 106 10.52 -7.05 -13.23
N ARG A 107 10.82 -7.79 -14.30
CA ARG A 107 12.19 -8.14 -14.62
C ARG A 107 12.96 -6.90 -15.06
N GLU A 108 14.19 -6.79 -14.57
CA GLU A 108 15.13 -5.87 -15.16
C GLU A 108 15.57 -6.47 -16.50
N GLU A 109 15.38 -5.72 -17.56
CA GLU A 109 15.90 -6.12 -18.85
C GLU A 109 17.35 -5.71 -18.95
N ASN A 110 18.16 -6.68 -19.23
CA ASN A 110 19.58 -6.46 -19.47
C ASN A 110 19.85 -6.16 -20.93
#